data_0bc796ddd295c3a1806838acfc3f35b6
#
_entry.id   0bc796ddd295c3a1806838acfc3f35b6
#
_cell.length_a   1.000
_cell.length_b   1.000
_cell.length_c   1.000
_cell.angle_alpha   90.00
_cell.angle_beta   90.00
_cell.angle_gamma   90.00
#
_symmetry.space_group_name_H-M   'P 1'
#
loop_
_entity.id
_entity.type
_entity.pdbx_description
1 polymer ?
#
loop_
_entity_poly.entity_id
_entity_poly.type
_entity_poly.pdbx_seq_one_letter_code
_entity_poly.pdbx_strand_id
1 'polypeptide(L)'
;SAEELLFYFCEPLWVGTAVVMVISSFFNDRKTIFVIYATSIVVWIASAFMYNYGATSAGKALDVRDFAATFLLISCVLAISVILYNFNKLQVEDVVEYYDGEKKLQEKLSTDYLTQLHTRFSIYENIKQAMHDYYFSGKDVCVAMLDIDFFKKVNDTYGHDKGDMVLRTLSRVISQYTDDTIHAGRYGGEEFLILFSGYTRKQAGKILEGMLTNFRNQEYDFLPEDVIITFSAGFTYLDNKNMDVEGFIKCADEALYYSKEHGRNQITYYNDLRLRDMQVNR
;
A
#
# COMPACT_ATOMS: atom_id res chain seq x y z
N SER A 1 22.95 50.36 27.08
CA SER A 1 21.68 51.14 26.89
C SER A 1 20.61 50.26 26.28
N ALA A 2 19.34 50.64 26.41
CA ALA A 2 18.25 49.88 25.75
C ALA A 2 18.42 49.75 24.23
N GLU A 3 19.17 50.66 23.60
CA GLU A 3 19.49 50.70 22.18
C GLU A 3 20.51 49.65 21.77
N GLU A 4 21.50 49.34 22.61
CA GLU A 4 22.44 48.23 22.37
C GLU A 4 21.75 46.85 22.51
N LEU A 5 20.81 46.73 23.44
CA LEU A 5 19.99 45.51 23.57
C LEU A 5 19.14 45.28 22.31
N LEU A 6 18.54 46.29 21.70
CA LEU A 6 17.75 46.18 20.49
C LEU A 6 18.60 45.68 19.30
N PHE A 7 19.86 46.18 19.20
CA PHE A 7 20.79 45.78 18.15
C PHE A 7 21.18 44.28 18.28
N TYR A 8 21.43 43.82 19.50
CA TYR A 8 21.73 42.40 19.77
C TYR A 8 20.56 41.44 19.54
N PHE A 9 19.32 41.91 19.61
CA PHE A 9 18.14 41.08 19.34
C PHE A 9 17.76 41.01 17.86
N CYS A 10 18.15 42.00 17.05
CA CYS A 10 17.77 42.02 15.62
C CYS A 10 18.63 41.05 14.76
N GLU A 11 19.95 40.89 15.01
CA GLU A 11 20.79 39.99 14.25
C GLU A 11 20.37 38.48 14.34
N PRO A 12 20.06 37.89 15.50
CA PRO A 12 19.63 36.49 15.60
C PRO A 12 18.33 36.21 14.88
N LEU A 13 17.42 37.17 14.77
CA LEU A 13 16.13 37.03 14.08
C LEU A 13 16.29 36.75 12.57
N TRP A 14 17.30 37.35 11.92
CA TRP A 14 17.57 37.17 10.49
C TRP A 14 18.10 35.77 10.19
N VAL A 15 19.05 35.31 11.02
CA VAL A 15 19.61 33.97 10.90
C VAL A 15 18.52 32.91 11.10
N GLY A 16 17.64 33.12 12.08
CA GLY A 16 16.51 32.23 12.34
C GLY A 16 15.56 32.10 11.14
N THR A 17 15.18 33.23 10.51
CA THR A 17 14.29 33.19 9.33
C THR A 17 14.94 32.54 8.12
N ALA A 18 16.25 32.75 7.89
CA ALA A 18 17.00 32.08 6.82
C ALA A 18 17.05 30.55 7.03
N VAL A 19 17.31 30.10 8.25
CA VAL A 19 17.31 28.65 8.59
C VAL A 19 15.93 28.03 8.37
N VAL A 20 14.85 28.71 8.79
CA VAL A 20 13.48 28.21 8.61
C VAL A 20 13.11 28.14 7.12
N MET A 21 13.56 29.09 6.29
CA MET A 21 13.37 29.03 4.83
C MET A 21 14.03 27.81 4.21
N VAL A 22 15.28 27.52 4.57
CA VAL A 22 16.00 26.34 4.07
C VAL A 22 15.33 25.07 4.52
N ILE A 23 14.94 24.97 5.80
CA ILE A 23 14.25 23.80 6.34
C ILE A 23 12.91 23.59 5.63
N SER A 24 12.11 24.64 5.38
CA SER A 24 10.81 24.53 4.72
C SER A 24 10.91 24.03 3.27
N SER A 25 12.06 24.23 2.59
CA SER A 25 12.28 23.69 1.25
C SER A 25 12.34 22.17 1.20
N PHE A 26 12.69 21.51 2.32
CA PHE A 26 12.69 20.04 2.45
C PHE A 26 11.29 19.45 2.67
N PHE A 27 10.34 20.24 3.15
CA PHE A 27 8.96 19.80 3.36
C PHE A 27 8.06 19.90 2.13
N ASN A 28 8.63 20.23 0.98
CA ASN A 28 7.95 20.28 -0.32
C ASN A 28 6.69 21.20 -0.33
N ASP A 29 6.69 22.28 0.47
CA ASP A 29 5.59 23.23 0.54
C ASP A 29 5.99 24.62 0.04
N ARG A 30 5.64 24.90 -1.23
CA ARG A 30 5.91 26.17 -1.89
C ARG A 30 5.23 27.37 -1.22
N LYS A 31 4.04 27.14 -0.64
CA LYS A 31 3.29 28.23 0.02
C LYS A 31 3.99 28.65 1.30
N THR A 32 4.47 27.70 2.09
CA THR A 32 5.20 27.96 3.33
C THR A 32 6.50 28.74 3.06
N ILE A 33 7.27 28.38 2.02
CA ILE A 33 8.48 29.13 1.62
C ILE A 33 8.12 30.59 1.32
N PHE A 34 7.06 30.82 0.55
CA PHE A 34 6.63 32.16 0.18
C PHE A 34 6.14 32.99 1.38
N VAL A 35 5.38 32.39 2.29
CA VAL A 35 4.91 33.03 3.54
C VAL A 35 6.08 33.43 4.43
N ILE A 36 7.05 32.56 4.62
CA ILE A 36 8.25 32.83 5.42
C ILE A 36 9.07 33.95 4.80
N TYR A 37 9.21 33.98 3.47
CA TYR A 37 9.90 35.07 2.79
C TYR A 37 9.18 36.40 2.96
N ALA A 38 7.85 36.43 2.78
CA ALA A 38 7.04 37.66 2.96
C ALA A 38 7.13 38.21 4.39
N THR A 39 7.05 37.30 5.39
CA THR A 39 7.22 37.68 6.80
C THR A 39 8.64 38.17 7.10
N SER A 40 9.67 37.57 6.51
CA SER A 40 11.05 38.02 6.65
C SER A 40 11.29 39.43 6.10
N ILE A 41 10.66 39.77 4.96
CA ILE A 41 10.72 41.13 4.40
C ILE A 41 10.02 42.14 5.35
N VAL A 42 8.86 41.78 5.90
CA VAL A 42 8.14 42.69 6.85
C VAL A 42 8.99 42.92 8.09
N VAL A 43 9.58 41.88 8.67
CA VAL A 43 10.49 42.02 9.83
C VAL A 43 11.71 42.86 9.49
N TRP A 44 12.28 42.68 8.28
CA TRP A 44 13.42 43.46 7.80
C TRP A 44 13.08 44.96 7.69
N ILE A 45 11.94 45.30 7.05
CA ILE A 45 11.48 46.68 6.95
C ILE A 45 11.24 47.30 8.34
N ALA A 46 10.62 46.54 9.25
CA ALA A 46 10.36 47.01 10.61
C ALA A 46 11.64 47.28 11.40
N SER A 47 12.63 46.37 11.32
CA SER A 47 13.92 46.56 11.98
C SER A 47 14.74 47.69 11.37
N ALA A 48 14.66 47.91 10.05
CA ALA A 48 15.26 49.07 9.41
C ALA A 48 14.68 50.38 9.88
N PHE A 49 13.33 50.45 10.04
CA PHE A 49 12.63 51.60 10.58
C PHE A 49 13.01 51.88 12.03
N MET A 50 13.05 50.83 12.89
CA MET A 50 13.46 50.97 14.29
C MET A 50 14.93 51.39 14.42
N TYR A 51 15.82 50.82 13.60
CA TYR A 51 17.24 51.22 13.59
C TYR A 51 17.39 52.71 13.18
N ASN A 52 16.71 53.17 12.14
CA ASN A 52 16.76 54.53 11.67
C ASN A 52 16.23 55.52 12.73
N TYR A 53 15.14 55.14 13.47
CA TYR A 53 14.60 55.91 14.56
C TYR A 53 15.59 56.04 15.74
N GLY A 54 16.25 54.93 16.13
CA GLY A 54 17.30 54.94 17.16
C GLY A 54 18.57 55.67 16.72
N ALA A 55 18.98 55.50 15.47
CA ALA A 55 20.17 56.14 14.92
C ALA A 55 20.04 57.66 14.80
N THR A 56 18.85 58.15 14.44
CA THR A 56 18.58 59.60 14.39
C THR A 56 18.60 60.25 15.75
N SER A 57 18.12 59.54 16.80
CA SER A 57 18.22 60.01 18.19
C SER A 57 19.63 59.93 18.77
N ALA A 58 20.49 59.03 18.27
CA ALA A 58 21.88 58.88 18.67
C ALA A 58 22.90 59.63 17.78
N GLY A 59 22.45 60.40 16.74
CA GLY A 59 23.28 61.13 15.83
C GLY A 59 24.17 60.29 14.86
N LYS A 60 23.83 59.00 14.68
CA LYS A 60 24.50 58.10 13.76
C LYS A 60 23.68 57.97 12.46
N ALA A 61 24.34 58.07 11.30
CA ALA A 61 23.70 57.83 10.00
C ALA A 61 23.59 56.31 9.72
N LEU A 62 22.49 55.94 9.14
CA LEU A 62 22.29 54.54 8.66
C LEU A 62 23.32 54.22 7.59
N ASP A 63 24.08 53.13 7.74
CA ASP A 63 24.97 52.70 6.66
C ASP A 63 24.17 51.93 5.60
N VAL A 64 23.97 52.60 4.45
CA VAL A 64 23.22 52.01 3.31
C VAL A 64 23.86 50.73 2.80
N ARG A 65 25.16 50.51 3.04
CA ARG A 65 25.86 49.29 2.63
C ARG A 65 25.43 48.10 3.41
N ASP A 66 25.27 48.21 4.74
CA ASP A 66 24.85 47.09 5.60
C ASP A 66 23.42 46.71 5.28
N PHE A 67 22.58 47.72 4.99
CA PHE A 67 21.20 47.50 4.60
C PHE A 67 21.09 46.75 3.24
N ALA A 68 21.89 47.15 2.25
CA ALA A 68 21.93 46.51 0.95
C ALA A 68 22.48 45.08 1.05
N ALA A 69 23.51 44.87 1.88
CA ALA A 69 24.10 43.54 2.08
C ALA A 69 23.08 42.53 2.72
N THR A 70 22.33 42.93 3.73
CA THR A 70 21.31 42.07 4.35
C THR A 70 20.16 41.75 3.39
N PHE A 71 19.70 42.70 2.58
CA PHE A 71 18.71 42.46 1.54
C PHE A 71 19.17 41.45 0.50
N LEU A 72 20.42 41.58 0.05
CA LEU A 72 21.04 40.67 -0.93
C LEU A 72 21.18 39.26 -0.35
N LEU A 73 21.54 39.13 0.93
CA LEU A 73 21.64 37.84 1.62
C LEU A 73 20.28 37.14 1.72
N ILE A 74 19.23 37.84 2.10
CA ILE A 74 17.87 37.31 2.17
C ILE A 74 17.39 36.82 0.79
N SER A 75 17.67 37.60 -0.24
CA SER A 75 17.32 37.27 -1.63
C SER A 75 18.08 36.03 -2.13
N CYS A 76 19.36 35.88 -1.77
CA CYS A 76 20.15 34.67 -2.06
C CYS A 76 19.58 33.43 -1.36
N VAL A 77 19.22 33.52 -0.09
CA VAL A 77 18.62 32.42 0.67
C VAL A 77 17.29 32.00 0.06
N LEU A 78 16.47 32.96 -0.38
CA LEU A 78 15.25 32.63 -1.10
C LEU A 78 15.53 31.89 -2.40
N ALA A 79 16.46 32.38 -3.22
CA ALA A 79 16.83 31.75 -4.48
C ALA A 79 17.31 30.30 -4.26
N ILE A 80 18.17 30.08 -3.26
CA ILE A 80 18.64 28.73 -2.88
C ILE A 80 17.46 27.86 -2.43
N SER A 81 16.55 28.38 -1.60
CA SER A 81 15.38 27.65 -1.11
C SER A 81 14.45 27.22 -2.25
N VAL A 82 14.24 28.09 -3.24
CA VAL A 82 13.43 27.76 -4.43
C VAL A 82 14.13 26.70 -5.31
N ILE A 83 15.45 26.80 -5.46
CA ILE A 83 16.23 25.79 -6.20
C ILE A 83 16.13 24.43 -5.51
N LEU A 84 16.34 24.39 -4.19
CA LEU A 84 16.25 23.14 -3.41
C LEU A 84 14.84 22.56 -3.47
N TYR A 85 13.79 23.38 -3.36
CA TYR A 85 12.41 22.94 -3.51
C TYR A 85 12.17 22.28 -4.88
N ASN A 86 12.58 22.94 -5.97
CA ASN A 86 12.39 22.41 -7.31
C ASN A 86 13.20 21.13 -7.53
N PHE A 87 14.42 21.05 -7.01
CA PHE A 87 15.27 19.87 -7.08
C PHE A 87 14.62 18.68 -6.32
N ASN A 88 14.17 18.89 -5.09
CA ASN A 88 13.49 17.84 -4.31
C ASN A 88 12.19 17.38 -5.00
N LYS A 89 11.43 18.31 -5.57
CA LYS A 89 10.22 17.97 -6.31
C LYS A 89 10.48 17.06 -7.50
N LEU A 90 11.48 17.39 -8.32
CA LEU A 90 11.90 16.58 -9.47
C LEU A 90 12.34 15.18 -9.02
N GLN A 91 13.14 15.07 -7.96
CA GLN A 91 13.59 13.79 -7.41
C GLN A 91 12.42 12.90 -6.96
N VAL A 92 11.42 13.50 -6.32
CA VAL A 92 10.22 12.75 -5.87
C VAL A 92 9.38 12.32 -7.08
N GLU A 93 9.21 13.17 -8.08
CA GLU A 93 8.47 12.83 -9.31
C GLU A 93 9.15 11.68 -10.07
N ASP A 94 10.48 11.72 -10.24
CA ASP A 94 11.25 10.66 -10.89
C ASP A 94 11.13 9.31 -10.15
N VAL A 95 11.19 9.34 -8.80
CA VAL A 95 11.04 8.14 -7.97
C VAL A 95 9.64 7.56 -8.08
N VAL A 96 8.61 8.40 -8.05
CA VAL A 96 7.21 7.94 -8.21
C VAL A 96 7.00 7.34 -9.60
N GLU A 97 7.50 7.98 -10.66
CA GLU A 97 7.39 7.46 -12.03
C GLU A 97 8.13 6.12 -12.20
N TYR A 98 9.31 5.97 -11.58
CA TYR A 98 10.03 4.69 -11.55
C TYR A 98 9.22 3.57 -10.89
N TYR A 99 8.67 3.82 -9.68
CA TYR A 99 7.85 2.83 -8.98
C TYR A 99 6.54 2.51 -9.72
N ASP A 100 5.90 3.51 -10.33
CA ASP A 100 4.71 3.29 -11.16
C ASP A 100 5.03 2.50 -12.43
N GLY A 101 6.19 2.72 -13.02
CA GLY A 101 6.68 1.95 -14.16
C GLY A 101 6.94 0.49 -13.80
N GLU A 102 7.61 0.23 -12.68
CA GLU A 102 7.88 -1.12 -12.17
C GLU A 102 6.57 -1.86 -11.83
N LYS A 103 5.63 -1.17 -11.15
CA LYS A 103 4.31 -1.71 -10.85
C LYS A 103 3.53 -2.09 -12.11
N LYS A 104 3.48 -1.21 -13.12
CA LYS A 104 2.84 -1.49 -14.41
C LYS A 104 3.48 -2.66 -15.15
N LEU A 105 4.80 -2.86 -15.00
CA LEU A 105 5.50 -4.00 -15.59
C LEU A 105 5.12 -5.30 -14.87
N GLN A 106 5.05 -5.30 -13.53
CA GLN A 106 4.58 -6.44 -12.75
C GLN A 106 3.11 -6.78 -13.04
N GLU A 107 2.26 -5.77 -13.23
CA GLU A 107 0.86 -5.94 -13.63
C GLU A 107 0.71 -6.57 -15.02
N LYS A 108 1.66 -6.33 -15.94
CA LYS A 108 1.69 -6.96 -17.27
C LYS A 108 2.11 -8.43 -17.26
N LEU A 109 2.78 -8.89 -16.22
CA LEU A 109 3.08 -10.31 -16.07
C LEU A 109 1.80 -11.04 -15.66
N SER A 110 1.33 -11.94 -16.52
CA SER A 110 0.09 -12.70 -16.25
C SER A 110 0.29 -13.84 -15.27
N THR A 111 1.55 -14.25 -15.03
CA THR A 111 1.91 -15.46 -14.30
C THR A 111 2.90 -15.17 -13.18
N ASP A 112 2.64 -15.68 -11.98
CA ASP A 112 3.56 -15.61 -10.83
C ASP A 112 4.76 -16.54 -11.06
N TYR A 113 5.96 -16.03 -10.89
CA TYR A 113 7.20 -16.75 -11.22
C TYR A 113 7.45 -17.99 -10.35
N LEU A 114 6.99 -17.98 -9.08
CA LEU A 114 7.20 -19.08 -8.15
C LEU A 114 6.18 -20.20 -8.34
N THR A 115 4.92 -19.83 -8.49
CA THR A 115 3.79 -20.77 -8.49
C THR A 115 3.30 -21.12 -9.89
N GLN A 116 3.67 -20.36 -10.91
CA GLN A 116 3.20 -20.47 -12.29
C GLN A 116 1.68 -20.35 -12.48
N LEU A 117 0.98 -19.90 -11.45
CA LEU A 117 -0.44 -19.51 -11.51
C LEU A 117 -0.56 -18.04 -11.93
N HIS A 118 -1.78 -17.57 -12.16
CA HIS A 118 -2.01 -16.15 -12.44
C HIS A 118 -1.46 -15.26 -11.31
N THR A 119 -0.99 -14.07 -11.69
CA THR A 119 -0.71 -13.01 -10.71
C THR A 119 -2.02 -12.47 -10.12
N ARG A 120 -1.92 -11.76 -8.99
CA ARG A 120 -3.05 -11.05 -8.38
C ARG A 120 -3.82 -10.19 -9.40
N PHE A 121 -3.10 -9.45 -10.23
CA PHE A 121 -3.71 -8.62 -11.26
C PHE A 121 -4.46 -9.46 -12.29
N SER A 122 -3.84 -10.51 -12.82
CA SER A 122 -4.42 -11.35 -13.86
C SER A 122 -5.67 -12.09 -13.37
N ILE A 123 -5.65 -12.67 -12.15
CA ILE A 123 -6.84 -13.35 -11.61
C ILE A 123 -7.98 -12.36 -11.31
N TYR A 124 -7.66 -11.13 -10.86
CA TYR A 124 -8.65 -10.09 -10.65
C TYR A 124 -9.37 -9.72 -11.96
N GLU A 125 -8.65 -9.52 -13.06
CA GLU A 125 -9.26 -9.24 -14.37
C GLU A 125 -10.10 -10.42 -14.89
N ASN A 126 -9.68 -11.67 -14.63
CA ASN A 126 -10.49 -12.85 -14.97
C ASN A 126 -11.81 -12.87 -14.17
N ILE A 127 -11.78 -12.53 -12.88
CA ILE A 127 -13.00 -12.43 -12.08
C ILE A 127 -13.92 -11.34 -12.60
N LYS A 128 -13.38 -10.17 -12.90
CA LYS A 128 -14.13 -9.04 -13.46
C LYS A 128 -14.81 -9.42 -14.77
N GLN A 129 -14.11 -10.12 -15.65
CA GLN A 129 -14.69 -10.61 -16.90
C GLN A 129 -15.79 -11.65 -16.64
N ALA A 130 -15.57 -12.60 -15.74
CA ALA A 130 -16.57 -13.61 -15.39
C ALA A 130 -17.83 -13.00 -14.77
N MET A 131 -17.68 -11.98 -13.90
CA MET A 131 -18.82 -11.23 -13.36
C MET A 131 -19.59 -10.47 -14.46
N HIS A 132 -18.88 -9.86 -15.41
CA HIS A 132 -19.52 -9.25 -16.58
C HIS A 132 -20.32 -10.29 -17.38
N ASP A 133 -19.75 -11.46 -17.65
CA ASP A 133 -20.43 -12.52 -18.38
C ASP A 133 -21.66 -13.08 -17.63
N TYR A 134 -21.60 -13.15 -16.30
CA TYR A 134 -22.75 -13.49 -15.46
C TYR A 134 -23.94 -12.56 -15.70
N TYR A 135 -23.70 -11.25 -15.82
CA TYR A 135 -24.79 -10.28 -16.03
C TYR A 135 -25.48 -10.45 -17.39
N PHE A 136 -24.76 -10.90 -18.41
CA PHE A 136 -25.28 -11.07 -19.77
C PHE A 136 -25.81 -12.46 -20.09
N SER A 137 -25.14 -13.49 -19.59
CA SER A 137 -25.44 -14.90 -19.91
C SER A 137 -26.13 -15.67 -18.76
N GLY A 138 -26.10 -15.12 -17.53
CA GLY A 138 -26.58 -15.83 -16.34
C GLY A 138 -25.70 -17.02 -15.93
N LYS A 139 -24.46 -17.09 -16.44
CA LYS A 139 -23.53 -18.17 -16.14
C LYS A 139 -23.02 -18.04 -14.71
N ASP A 140 -23.23 -19.07 -13.88
CA ASP A 140 -22.82 -19.09 -12.48
C ASP A 140 -21.34 -18.73 -12.27
N VAL A 141 -21.05 -17.95 -11.22
CA VAL A 141 -19.67 -17.56 -10.87
C VAL A 141 -19.47 -17.77 -9.37
N CYS A 142 -18.40 -18.50 -9.03
CA CYS A 142 -17.94 -18.64 -7.64
C CYS A 142 -16.50 -18.17 -7.53
N VAL A 143 -16.12 -17.62 -6.38
CA VAL A 143 -14.73 -17.36 -6.02
C VAL A 143 -14.40 -18.00 -4.69
N ALA A 144 -13.15 -18.46 -4.55
CA ALA A 144 -12.62 -19.00 -3.31
C ALA A 144 -11.28 -18.36 -2.97
N MET A 145 -11.13 -17.93 -1.72
CA MET A 145 -9.87 -17.52 -1.14
C MET A 145 -9.30 -18.65 -0.30
N LEU A 146 -8.05 -19.01 -0.55
CA LEU A 146 -7.31 -20.05 0.17
C LEU A 146 -6.09 -19.45 0.84
N ASP A 147 -5.70 -20.01 1.98
CA ASP A 147 -4.48 -19.63 2.69
C ASP A 147 -3.88 -20.85 3.40
N ILE A 148 -2.55 -21.01 3.31
CA ILE A 148 -1.83 -22.15 3.88
C ILE A 148 -1.80 -22.02 5.40
N ASP A 149 -2.33 -23.02 6.08
CA ASP A 149 -2.37 -23.04 7.53
C ASP A 149 -0.97 -23.07 8.14
N PHE A 150 -0.74 -22.13 9.09
CA PHE A 150 0.53 -22.02 9.81
C PHE A 150 1.77 -21.80 8.91
N PHE A 151 1.63 -21.21 7.72
CA PHE A 151 2.73 -21.04 6.77
C PHE A 151 3.93 -20.27 7.35
N LYS A 152 3.65 -19.22 8.15
CA LYS A 152 4.70 -18.51 8.87
C LYS A 152 5.53 -19.44 9.74
N LYS A 153 4.90 -20.39 10.44
CA LYS A 153 5.62 -21.37 11.28
C LYS A 153 6.50 -22.30 10.43
N VAL A 154 6.08 -22.65 9.23
CA VAL A 154 6.89 -23.42 8.28
C VAL A 154 8.15 -22.61 7.93
N ASN A 155 7.99 -21.34 7.53
CA ASN A 155 9.12 -20.47 7.21
C ASN A 155 10.07 -20.26 8.40
N ASP A 156 9.52 -19.97 9.58
CA ASP A 156 10.31 -19.70 10.78
C ASP A 156 11.09 -20.94 11.26
N THR A 157 10.54 -22.15 11.03
CA THR A 157 11.15 -23.42 11.48
C THR A 157 12.09 -24.04 10.47
N TYR A 158 11.72 -24.03 9.17
CA TYR A 158 12.43 -24.76 8.13
C TYR A 158 13.07 -23.88 7.06
N GLY A 159 12.89 -22.55 7.16
CA GLY A 159 13.43 -21.57 6.23
C GLY A 159 12.53 -21.31 5.02
N HIS A 160 12.76 -20.17 4.38
CA HIS A 160 11.96 -19.69 3.24
C HIS A 160 12.01 -20.63 2.02
N ASP A 161 13.14 -21.31 1.79
CA ASP A 161 13.27 -22.28 0.69
C ASP A 161 12.26 -23.43 0.83
N LYS A 162 11.99 -23.90 2.06
CA LYS A 162 11.00 -24.92 2.34
C LYS A 162 9.57 -24.39 2.25
N GLY A 163 9.35 -23.13 2.67
CA GLY A 163 8.09 -22.43 2.41
C GLY A 163 7.80 -22.32 0.91
N ASP A 164 8.79 -21.99 0.10
CA ASP A 164 8.66 -21.95 -1.36
C ASP A 164 8.31 -23.33 -1.96
N MET A 165 8.86 -24.41 -1.41
CA MET A 165 8.45 -25.77 -1.79
C MET A 165 6.97 -26.04 -1.49
N VAL A 166 6.48 -25.61 -0.34
CA VAL A 166 5.06 -25.73 0.04
C VAL A 166 4.17 -24.93 -0.91
N LEU A 167 4.53 -23.68 -1.23
CA LEU A 167 3.82 -22.85 -2.20
C LEU A 167 3.74 -23.51 -3.58
N ARG A 168 4.88 -24.03 -4.09
CA ARG A 168 4.91 -24.77 -5.37
C ARG A 168 4.09 -26.05 -5.32
N THR A 169 4.05 -26.72 -4.18
CA THR A 169 3.24 -27.94 -4.03
C THR A 169 1.76 -27.63 -4.06
N LEU A 170 1.29 -26.59 -3.32
CA LEU A 170 -0.09 -26.18 -3.38
C LEU A 170 -0.48 -25.72 -4.79
N SER A 171 0.36 -24.92 -5.44
CA SER A 171 0.07 -24.47 -6.81
C SER A 171 -0.02 -25.63 -7.82
N ARG A 172 0.80 -26.67 -7.66
CA ARG A 172 0.72 -27.91 -8.47
C ARG A 172 -0.60 -28.66 -8.22
N VAL A 173 -1.03 -28.74 -6.96
CA VAL A 173 -2.33 -29.34 -6.63
C VAL A 173 -3.45 -28.54 -7.26
N ILE A 174 -3.45 -27.23 -7.12
CA ILE A 174 -4.46 -26.34 -7.72
C ILE A 174 -4.49 -26.48 -9.24
N SER A 175 -3.32 -26.50 -9.90
CA SER A 175 -3.22 -26.61 -11.37
C SER A 175 -3.81 -27.90 -11.94
N GLN A 176 -3.95 -28.96 -11.16
CA GLN A 176 -4.63 -30.18 -11.59
C GLN A 176 -6.14 -30.00 -11.80
N TYR A 177 -6.71 -28.92 -11.26
CA TYR A 177 -8.13 -28.60 -11.33
C TYR A 177 -8.41 -27.38 -12.20
N THR A 178 -7.36 -26.69 -12.70
CA THR A 178 -7.54 -25.52 -13.58
C THR A 178 -7.74 -25.93 -15.03
N ASP A 179 -8.66 -25.21 -15.70
CA ASP A 179 -8.97 -25.34 -17.14
C ASP A 179 -9.46 -23.98 -17.67
N ASP A 180 -10.12 -23.97 -18.83
CA ASP A 180 -10.69 -22.75 -19.43
C ASP A 180 -11.83 -22.13 -18.60
N THR A 181 -12.32 -22.82 -17.56
CA THR A 181 -13.46 -22.42 -16.72
C THR A 181 -13.08 -22.26 -15.25
N ILE A 182 -11.94 -22.80 -14.84
CA ILE A 182 -11.38 -22.67 -13.49
C ILE A 182 -10.01 -22.00 -13.60
N HIS A 183 -9.93 -20.76 -13.12
CA HIS A 183 -8.69 -19.99 -13.10
C HIS A 183 -8.21 -19.85 -11.65
N ALA A 184 -6.90 -19.92 -11.44
CA ALA A 184 -6.31 -19.73 -10.12
C ALA A 184 -5.14 -18.75 -10.18
N GLY A 185 -4.96 -17.95 -9.12
CA GLY A 185 -3.88 -16.98 -9.01
C GLY A 185 -3.33 -16.88 -7.61
N ARG A 186 -2.07 -16.50 -7.50
CA ARG A 186 -1.45 -16.12 -6.24
C ARG A 186 -1.87 -14.71 -5.90
N TYR A 187 -2.64 -14.56 -4.82
CA TYR A 187 -3.23 -13.29 -4.42
C TYR A 187 -2.34 -12.50 -3.45
N GLY A 188 -1.65 -13.21 -2.56
CA GLY A 188 -0.73 -12.67 -1.56
C GLY A 188 0.48 -13.59 -1.35
N GLY A 189 1.17 -13.44 -0.24
CA GLY A 189 2.34 -14.26 0.12
C GLY A 189 2.04 -15.74 0.12
N GLU A 190 1.02 -16.15 0.87
CA GLU A 190 0.56 -17.53 1.07
C GLU A 190 -0.92 -17.73 0.68
N GLU A 191 -1.51 -16.69 0.06
CA GLU A 191 -2.91 -16.63 -0.32
C GLU A 191 -3.11 -16.91 -1.80
N PHE A 192 -4.11 -17.71 -2.11
CA PHE A 192 -4.51 -18.07 -3.47
C PHE A 192 -5.98 -17.77 -3.69
N LEU A 193 -6.29 -17.27 -4.89
CA LEU A 193 -7.64 -16.96 -5.30
C LEU A 193 -8.04 -17.85 -6.47
N ILE A 194 -9.20 -18.48 -6.40
CA ILE A 194 -9.70 -19.38 -7.43
C ILE A 194 -11.05 -18.86 -7.92
N LEU A 195 -11.19 -18.77 -9.24
CA LEU A 195 -12.42 -18.44 -9.95
C LEU A 195 -12.99 -19.71 -10.57
N PHE A 196 -14.27 -19.93 -10.39
CA PHE A 196 -15.07 -20.98 -11.01
C PHE A 196 -16.15 -20.33 -11.89
N SER A 197 -16.08 -20.50 -13.21
CA SER A 197 -17.04 -19.98 -14.17
C SER A 197 -17.97 -21.09 -14.67
N GLY A 198 -19.28 -20.97 -14.39
CA GLY A 198 -20.30 -21.95 -14.75
C GLY A 198 -20.41 -23.12 -13.77
N TYR A 199 -19.90 -22.97 -12.57
CA TYR A 199 -20.01 -23.97 -11.51
C TYR A 199 -21.03 -23.55 -10.46
N THR A 200 -21.90 -24.47 -10.11
CA THR A 200 -22.78 -24.31 -8.94
C THR A 200 -21.97 -24.37 -7.65
N ARG A 201 -22.53 -23.80 -6.56
CA ARG A 201 -21.97 -23.90 -5.21
C ARG A 201 -21.48 -25.32 -4.87
N LYS A 202 -22.34 -26.33 -5.13
CA LYS A 202 -22.05 -27.71 -4.77
C LYS A 202 -20.84 -28.28 -5.55
N GLN A 203 -20.73 -27.92 -6.82
CA GLN A 203 -19.61 -28.35 -7.66
C GLN A 203 -18.31 -27.69 -7.23
N ALA A 204 -18.30 -26.37 -7.02
CA ALA A 204 -17.14 -25.61 -6.55
C ALA A 204 -16.65 -26.13 -5.18
N GLY A 205 -17.60 -26.32 -4.22
CA GLY A 205 -17.26 -26.87 -2.91
C GLY A 205 -16.63 -28.26 -2.98
N LYS A 206 -17.14 -29.16 -3.83
CA LYS A 206 -16.58 -30.51 -4.03
C LYS A 206 -15.16 -30.47 -4.63
N ILE A 207 -14.89 -29.54 -5.55
CA ILE A 207 -13.57 -29.35 -6.13
C ILE A 207 -12.59 -28.84 -5.06
N LEU A 208 -13.00 -27.87 -4.26
CA LEU A 208 -12.19 -27.34 -3.15
C LEU A 208 -11.86 -28.42 -2.11
N GLU A 209 -12.84 -29.28 -1.75
CA GLU A 209 -12.61 -30.45 -0.87
C GLU A 209 -11.60 -31.43 -1.46
N GLY A 210 -11.67 -31.66 -2.79
CA GLY A 210 -10.68 -32.46 -3.51
C GLY A 210 -9.28 -31.85 -3.45
N MET A 211 -9.15 -30.56 -3.69
CA MET A 211 -7.88 -29.84 -3.56
C MET A 211 -7.31 -29.94 -2.14
N LEU A 212 -8.15 -29.70 -1.11
CA LEU A 212 -7.73 -29.79 0.29
C LEU A 212 -7.24 -31.21 0.64
N THR A 213 -7.97 -32.22 0.21
CA THR A 213 -7.59 -33.62 0.43
C THR A 213 -6.28 -33.97 -0.27
N ASN A 214 -6.12 -33.56 -1.53
CA ASN A 214 -4.89 -33.80 -2.28
C ASN A 214 -3.70 -33.09 -1.68
N PHE A 215 -3.87 -31.84 -1.22
CA PHE A 215 -2.79 -31.08 -0.62
C PHE A 215 -2.37 -31.65 0.75
N ARG A 216 -3.34 -32.03 1.57
CA ARG A 216 -3.08 -32.65 2.87
C ARG A 216 -2.32 -33.99 2.77
N ASN A 217 -2.47 -34.69 1.67
CA ASN A 217 -1.81 -35.97 1.43
C ASN A 217 -0.43 -35.83 0.78
N GLN A 218 0.09 -34.61 0.61
CA GLN A 218 1.44 -34.39 0.10
C GLN A 218 2.47 -34.65 1.19
N GLU A 219 3.50 -35.40 0.84
CA GLU A 219 4.62 -35.70 1.71
C GLU A 219 5.76 -34.70 1.48
N TYR A 220 6.45 -34.33 2.55
CA TYR A 220 7.59 -33.43 2.51
C TYR A 220 8.76 -34.05 3.26
N ASP A 221 9.89 -34.20 2.59
CA ASP A 221 11.12 -34.78 3.12
C ASP A 221 11.74 -34.06 4.32
N PHE A 222 11.35 -32.81 4.52
CA PHE A 222 11.83 -31.97 5.63
C PHE A 222 10.89 -31.96 6.84
N LEU A 223 9.71 -32.58 6.76
CA LEU A 223 8.76 -32.65 7.86
C LEU A 223 8.82 -34.00 8.59
N PRO A 224 8.59 -34.01 9.91
CA PRO A 224 8.27 -35.24 10.64
C PRO A 224 7.02 -35.93 10.05
N GLU A 225 6.96 -37.28 10.13
CA GLU A 225 5.86 -38.07 9.57
C GLU A 225 4.45 -37.70 10.15
N ASP A 226 4.40 -37.15 11.35
CA ASP A 226 3.18 -36.74 12.04
C ASP A 226 2.75 -35.30 11.74
N VAL A 227 3.54 -34.54 10.99
CA VAL A 227 3.26 -33.14 10.64
C VAL A 227 2.65 -33.04 9.25
N ILE A 228 1.42 -32.55 9.19
CA ILE A 228 0.66 -32.38 7.96
C ILE A 228 0.47 -30.88 7.69
N ILE A 229 0.76 -30.44 6.47
CA ILE A 229 0.45 -29.07 6.02
C ILE A 229 -0.93 -29.08 5.36
N THR A 230 -1.77 -28.11 5.75
CA THR A 230 -3.12 -27.94 5.23
C THR A 230 -3.33 -26.53 4.73
N PHE A 231 -4.46 -26.26 4.12
CA PHE A 231 -4.94 -24.91 3.90
C PHE A 231 -6.37 -24.76 4.44
N SER A 232 -6.73 -23.53 4.74
CA SER A 232 -8.10 -23.13 4.98
C SER A 232 -8.63 -22.39 3.75
N ALA A 233 -9.93 -22.50 3.49
CA ALA A 233 -10.57 -21.79 2.41
C ALA A 233 -11.91 -21.19 2.80
N GLY A 234 -12.23 -20.06 2.18
CA GLY A 234 -13.57 -19.49 2.15
C GLY A 234 -14.02 -19.32 0.73
N PHE A 235 -15.27 -19.59 0.42
CA PHE A 235 -15.81 -19.37 -0.92
C PHE A 235 -17.21 -18.79 -0.90
N THR A 236 -17.54 -18.10 -1.97
CA THR A 236 -18.84 -17.48 -2.18
C THR A 236 -19.30 -17.62 -3.62
N TYR A 237 -20.59 -17.42 -3.81
CA TYR A 237 -21.26 -17.45 -5.10
C TYR A 237 -21.85 -16.07 -5.39
N LEU A 238 -21.77 -15.65 -6.66
CA LEU A 238 -22.28 -14.35 -7.08
C LEU A 238 -23.82 -14.38 -7.14
N ASP A 239 -24.48 -13.83 -6.13
CA ASP A 239 -25.94 -13.77 -6.01
C ASP A 239 -26.51 -12.34 -6.12
N ASN A 240 -25.64 -11.33 -6.10
CA ASN A 240 -26.02 -9.93 -6.13
C ASN A 240 -25.46 -9.22 -7.36
N LYS A 241 -26.35 -8.76 -8.23
CA LYS A 241 -25.98 -8.03 -9.46
C LYS A 241 -25.32 -6.65 -9.23
N ASN A 242 -25.37 -6.13 -8.01
CA ASN A 242 -24.76 -4.83 -7.68
C ASN A 242 -23.45 -4.99 -6.91
N MET A 243 -22.92 -6.20 -6.80
CA MET A 243 -21.65 -6.47 -6.13
C MET A 243 -20.49 -6.13 -7.06
N ASP A 244 -19.50 -5.42 -6.56
CA ASP A 244 -18.22 -5.22 -7.26
C ASP A 244 -17.26 -6.38 -7.01
N VAL A 245 -16.13 -6.39 -7.71
CA VAL A 245 -15.12 -7.46 -7.61
C VAL A 245 -14.53 -7.54 -6.22
N GLU A 246 -14.24 -6.39 -5.61
CA GLU A 246 -13.69 -6.27 -4.27
C GLU A 246 -14.65 -6.85 -3.22
N GLY A 247 -15.91 -6.49 -3.31
CA GLY A 247 -16.97 -7.02 -2.42
C GLY A 247 -17.14 -8.53 -2.57
N PHE A 248 -17.02 -9.04 -3.81
CA PHE A 248 -17.12 -10.47 -4.09
C PHE A 248 -15.95 -11.26 -3.47
N ILE A 249 -14.71 -10.75 -3.66
CA ILE A 249 -13.51 -11.33 -3.04
C ILE A 249 -13.58 -11.23 -1.52
N LYS A 250 -14.05 -10.10 -0.98
CA LYS A 250 -14.19 -9.89 0.46
C LYS A 250 -15.12 -10.91 1.13
N CYS A 251 -16.22 -11.28 0.48
CA CYS A 251 -17.11 -12.33 1.00
C CYS A 251 -16.40 -13.69 1.13
N ALA A 252 -15.54 -14.04 0.18
CA ALA A 252 -14.72 -15.25 0.27
C ALA A 252 -13.66 -15.15 1.38
N ASP A 253 -13.05 -13.97 1.56
CA ASP A 253 -12.07 -13.71 2.62
C ASP A 253 -12.70 -13.80 4.03
N GLU A 254 -13.89 -13.23 4.23
CA GLU A 254 -14.64 -13.36 5.50
C GLU A 254 -14.93 -14.84 5.82
N ALA A 255 -15.26 -15.65 4.84
CA ALA A 255 -15.46 -17.09 5.01
C ALA A 255 -14.14 -17.83 5.29
N LEU A 256 -13.03 -17.43 4.66
CA LEU A 256 -11.70 -17.93 4.98
C LEU A 256 -11.31 -17.61 6.42
N TYR A 257 -11.51 -16.37 6.84
CA TYR A 257 -11.26 -15.96 8.23
C TYR A 257 -12.04 -16.86 9.22
N TYR A 258 -13.30 -17.12 8.94
CA TYR A 258 -14.08 -18.05 9.75
C TYR A 258 -13.46 -19.46 9.80
N SER A 259 -13.00 -19.99 8.66
CA SER A 259 -12.31 -21.29 8.61
C SER A 259 -11.07 -21.33 9.50
N LYS A 260 -10.27 -20.24 9.49
CA LYS A 260 -9.06 -20.11 10.32
C LYS A 260 -9.36 -20.06 11.82
N GLU A 261 -10.43 -19.38 12.22
CA GLU A 261 -10.82 -19.27 13.64
C GLU A 261 -11.49 -20.55 14.17
N HIS A 262 -12.07 -21.38 13.31
CA HIS A 262 -12.82 -22.58 13.71
C HIS A 262 -12.11 -23.91 13.48
N GLY A 263 -10.76 -23.87 13.58
CA GLY A 263 -9.96 -25.09 13.62
C GLY A 263 -9.08 -25.32 12.39
N ARG A 264 -9.14 -24.44 11.38
CA ARG A 264 -8.37 -24.57 10.13
C ARG A 264 -8.67 -25.86 9.37
N ASN A 265 -7.90 -26.17 8.33
CA ASN A 265 -8.03 -27.40 7.53
C ASN A 265 -9.48 -27.66 7.12
N GLN A 266 -10.18 -26.64 6.65
CA GLN A 266 -11.60 -26.69 6.29
C GLN A 266 -11.96 -25.63 5.27
N ILE A 267 -13.14 -25.78 4.71
CA ILE A 267 -13.72 -24.92 3.70
C ILE A 267 -15.04 -24.38 4.20
N THR A 268 -15.20 -23.07 4.21
CA THR A 268 -16.43 -22.40 4.66
C THR A 268 -17.11 -21.70 3.49
N TYR A 269 -18.42 -21.86 3.40
CA TYR A 269 -19.24 -21.11 2.46
C TYR A 269 -19.83 -19.86 3.12
N TYR A 270 -19.63 -18.72 2.49
CA TYR A 270 -19.99 -17.40 3.05
C TYR A 270 -21.46 -17.27 3.43
N ASN A 271 -22.39 -17.71 2.56
CA ASN A 271 -23.80 -17.55 2.83
C ASN A 271 -24.29 -18.43 3.99
N ASP A 272 -23.59 -19.52 4.33
CA ASP A 272 -23.90 -20.31 5.52
C ASP A 272 -23.58 -19.53 6.81
N LEU A 273 -22.59 -18.63 6.79
CA LEU A 273 -22.29 -17.72 7.90
C LEU A 273 -23.41 -16.70 8.09
N ARG A 274 -23.85 -16.06 7.02
CA ARG A 274 -24.97 -15.10 7.06
C ARG A 274 -26.24 -15.70 7.63
N LEU A 275 -26.55 -16.95 7.31
CA LEU A 275 -27.70 -17.64 7.84
C LEU A 275 -27.60 -17.93 9.36
N ARG A 276 -26.39 -18.26 9.84
CA ARG A 276 -26.12 -18.44 11.28
C ARG A 276 -26.27 -17.13 12.04
N ASP A 277 -25.72 -16.03 11.55
CA ASP A 277 -25.83 -14.71 12.19
C ASP A 277 -27.28 -14.22 12.28
N MET A 278 -28.10 -14.50 11.27
CA MET A 278 -29.53 -14.20 11.29
C MET A 278 -30.32 -15.06 12.30
N GLN A 279 -29.84 -16.26 12.63
CA GLN A 279 -30.47 -17.14 13.64
C GLN A 279 -30.05 -16.76 15.06
N VAL A 280 -28.84 -16.29 15.28
CA VAL A 280 -28.35 -15.87 16.61
C VAL A 280 -28.97 -14.53 17.06
N ASN A 281 -29.34 -13.68 16.10
CA ASN A 281 -29.93 -12.36 16.36
C ASN A 281 -31.47 -12.36 16.40
N ARG A 282 -32.12 -13.52 16.49
CA ARG A 282 -33.54 -13.72 16.74
C ARG A 282 -33.76 -14.34 18.13
#